data_9a0dfc14cd68dc80a83eb55877220d2a
#
_entry.id   9a0dfc14cd68dc80a83eb55877220d2a
#
_cell.length_a   1.000
_cell.length_b   1.000
_cell.length_c   1.000
_cell.angle_alpha   90.00
_cell.angle_beta   90.00
_cell.angle_gamma   90.00
#
_symmetry.space_group_name_H-M   'P 1'
#
loop_
_entity.id
_entity.type
_entity.pdbx_description
1 polymer ?
#
loop_
_entity_poly.entity_id
_entity_poly.type
_entity_poly.pdbx_seq_one_letter_code
_entity_poly.pdbx_strand_id
1 'polypeptide(L)'
;MNIKKYVFQKAAINHIPVSGTFELTPRCNLSCEMCYIRMSPAEEAIMGTELTTEEWLFRGKQAVDAGMVYLLITGGEPLLREDFTDIYTSMAKMGVIMSLNTNATLVSENVVKCFVEHPPERINVTLYGASADT
;
A
#
# COMPACT_ATOMS: atom_id res chain seq x y z
N MET A 1 5.18 -27.38 -9.02
CA MET A 1 6.02 -26.14 -9.05
C MET A 1 5.12 -24.96 -8.68
N ASN A 2 5.51 -24.14 -7.70
CA ASN A 2 4.72 -22.94 -7.36
C ASN A 2 5.01 -21.86 -8.40
N ILE A 3 3.99 -21.45 -9.18
CA ILE A 3 4.12 -20.51 -10.28
C ILE A 3 4.64 -19.14 -9.81
N LYS A 4 4.18 -18.66 -8.63
CA LYS A 4 4.66 -17.40 -8.02
C LYS A 4 6.18 -17.46 -7.80
N LYS A 5 6.69 -18.55 -7.20
CA LYS A 5 8.14 -18.75 -7.00
C LYS A 5 8.91 -18.76 -8.32
N TYR A 6 8.37 -19.38 -9.36
CA TYR A 6 8.99 -19.40 -10.68
C TYR A 6 9.09 -17.99 -11.27
N VAL A 7 7.98 -17.21 -11.22
CA VAL A 7 7.94 -15.82 -11.71
C VAL A 7 8.98 -14.97 -11.01
N PHE A 8 9.04 -15.02 -9.66
CA PHE A 8 10.03 -14.25 -8.88
C PHE A 8 11.48 -14.63 -9.21
N GLN A 9 11.77 -15.92 -9.39
CA GLN A 9 13.11 -16.37 -9.78
C GLN A 9 13.49 -15.88 -11.18
N LYS A 10 12.58 -15.95 -12.15
CA LYS A 10 12.82 -15.45 -13.50
C LYS A 10 12.99 -13.93 -13.52
N ALA A 11 12.17 -13.21 -12.78
CA ALA A 11 12.28 -11.77 -12.66
C ALA A 11 13.63 -11.34 -12.05
N ALA A 12 14.09 -12.02 -10.99
CA ALA A 12 15.38 -11.75 -10.36
C ALA A 12 16.55 -11.95 -11.34
N ILE A 13 16.54 -13.04 -12.11
CA ILE A 13 17.59 -13.34 -13.12
C ILE A 13 17.63 -12.26 -14.20
N ASN A 14 16.47 -11.72 -14.59
CA ASN A 14 16.36 -10.73 -15.66
C ASN A 14 16.29 -9.29 -15.15
N HIS A 15 16.52 -9.06 -13.86
CA HIS A 15 16.47 -7.74 -13.22
C HIS A 15 15.13 -6.99 -13.42
N ILE A 16 14.01 -7.74 -13.44
CA ILE A 16 12.67 -7.18 -13.59
C ILE A 16 12.08 -6.91 -12.20
N PRO A 17 11.63 -5.68 -11.88
CA PRO A 17 11.02 -5.32 -10.60
C PRO A 17 9.58 -5.85 -10.53
N VAL A 18 9.40 -7.18 -10.35
CA VAL A 18 8.09 -7.84 -10.39
C VAL A 18 7.20 -7.49 -9.19
N SER A 19 7.77 -6.95 -8.12
CA SER A 19 7.02 -6.49 -6.94
C SER A 19 7.49 -5.13 -6.47
N GLY A 20 6.56 -4.33 -5.97
CA GLY A 20 6.81 -3.02 -5.41
C GLY A 20 6.01 -2.78 -4.13
N THR A 21 6.41 -1.75 -3.40
CA THR A 21 5.70 -1.25 -2.23
C THR A 21 5.47 0.25 -2.38
N PHE A 22 4.23 0.69 -2.19
CA PHE A 22 3.86 2.10 -2.16
C PHE A 22 3.44 2.48 -0.75
N GLU A 23 4.22 3.33 -0.12
CA GLU A 23 3.90 3.99 1.15
C GLU A 23 3.17 5.29 0.84
N LEU A 24 1.82 5.22 0.77
CA LEU A 24 1.01 6.33 0.25
C LEU A 24 1.08 7.60 1.10
N THR A 25 1.30 7.44 2.41
CA THR A 25 1.36 8.55 3.36
C THR A 25 2.19 8.15 4.59
N PRO A 26 2.98 9.04 5.18
CA PRO A 26 3.61 8.81 6.48
C PRO A 26 2.64 9.02 7.65
N ARG A 27 1.49 9.68 7.41
CA ARG A 27 0.50 9.98 8.45
C ARG A 27 -0.21 8.71 8.92
N CYS A 28 -0.47 8.64 10.23
CA CYS A 28 -1.23 7.57 10.85
C CYS A 28 -2.13 8.12 11.96
N ASN A 29 -3.30 7.52 12.14
CA ASN A 29 -4.19 7.84 13.25
C ASN A 29 -3.85 7.08 14.54
N LEU A 30 -2.82 6.22 14.53
CA LEU A 30 -2.27 5.54 15.70
C LEU A 30 -0.83 5.98 15.96
N SER A 31 -0.39 5.81 17.23
CA SER A 31 0.95 6.19 17.68
C SER A 31 1.71 4.99 18.28
N CYS A 32 1.78 3.90 17.53
CA CYS A 32 2.46 2.67 17.97
C CYS A 32 3.94 2.93 18.30
N GLU A 33 4.40 2.50 19.48
CA GLU A 33 5.78 2.75 19.96
C GLU A 33 6.86 2.14 19.06
N MET A 34 6.59 0.95 18.50
CA MET A 34 7.52 0.22 17.62
C MET A 34 7.43 0.63 16.15
N CYS A 35 6.69 1.68 15.80
CA CYS A 35 6.45 2.04 14.41
C CYS A 35 7.69 2.65 13.76
N TYR A 36 8.19 2.04 12.69
CA TYR A 36 9.38 2.52 11.97
C TYR A 36 9.09 3.68 11.00
N ILE A 37 7.80 3.93 10.66
CA ILE A 37 7.38 5.03 9.78
C ILE A 37 7.03 6.30 10.57
N ARG A 38 6.79 6.17 11.87
CA ARG A 38 6.38 7.29 12.71
C ARG A 38 7.38 8.44 12.64
N MET A 39 6.89 9.58 12.18
CA MET A 39 7.67 10.82 12.10
C MET A 39 7.30 11.77 13.25
N SER A 40 8.28 12.53 13.69
CA SER A 40 8.02 13.71 14.52
C SER A 40 7.48 14.85 13.65
N PRO A 41 6.79 15.84 14.21
CA PRO A 41 6.33 17.00 13.44
C PRO A 41 7.45 17.74 12.70
N ALA A 42 8.68 17.70 13.23
CA ALA A 42 9.84 18.30 12.57
C ALA A 42 10.27 17.51 11.31
N GLU A 43 10.21 16.18 11.37
CA GLU A 43 10.51 15.32 10.22
C GLU A 43 9.42 15.43 9.15
N GLU A 44 8.13 15.50 9.53
CA GLU A 44 7.03 15.76 8.61
C GLU A 44 7.20 17.10 7.88
N ALA A 45 7.64 18.14 8.58
CA ALA A 45 7.89 19.46 7.97
C ALA A 45 9.04 19.44 6.94
N ILE A 46 10.02 18.55 7.12
CA ILE A 46 11.17 18.38 6.20
C ILE A 46 10.77 17.55 4.97
N MET A 47 9.86 16.58 5.11
CA MET A 47 9.44 15.71 4.01
C MET A 47 8.73 16.46 2.87
N GLY A 48 8.08 17.60 3.15
CA GLY A 48 7.32 18.35 2.17
C GLY A 48 5.91 17.80 1.96
N THR A 49 5.35 18.05 0.77
CA THR A 49 3.99 17.62 0.42
C THR A 49 3.96 16.15 -0.01
N GLU A 50 2.91 15.45 0.40
CA GLU A 50 2.62 14.10 -0.09
C GLU A 50 2.38 14.12 -1.61
N LEU A 51 2.69 13.01 -2.28
CA LEU A 51 2.39 12.85 -3.69
C LEU A 51 0.87 12.90 -3.93
N THR A 52 0.47 13.58 -5.00
CA THR A 52 -0.92 13.62 -5.46
C THR A 52 -1.37 12.27 -6.03
N THR A 53 -2.68 12.12 -6.26
CA THR A 53 -3.23 10.95 -6.95
C THR A 53 -2.56 10.75 -8.31
N GLU A 54 -2.43 11.82 -9.13
CA GLU A 54 -1.84 11.76 -10.46
C GLU A 54 -0.37 11.32 -10.42
N GLU A 55 0.39 11.82 -9.46
CA GLU A 55 1.78 11.43 -9.27
C GLU A 55 1.91 9.96 -8.87
N TRP A 56 1.04 9.46 -7.99
CA TRP A 56 0.99 8.03 -7.66
C TRP A 56 0.65 7.18 -8.87
N LEU A 57 -0.34 7.57 -9.68
CA LEU A 57 -0.74 6.84 -10.88
C LEU A 57 0.35 6.85 -11.93
N PHE A 58 1.06 7.96 -12.09
CA PHE A 58 2.21 8.06 -12.99
C PHE A 58 3.33 7.08 -12.56
N ARG A 59 3.67 7.04 -11.27
CA ARG A 59 4.67 6.08 -10.74
C ARG A 59 4.20 4.63 -10.87
N GLY A 60 2.91 4.39 -10.63
CA GLY A 60 2.31 3.07 -10.83
C GLY A 60 2.45 2.58 -12.25
N LYS A 61 2.14 3.44 -13.22
CA LYS A 61 2.31 3.11 -14.63
C LYS A 61 3.77 2.82 -14.99
N GLN A 62 4.71 3.65 -14.53
CA GLN A 62 6.15 3.39 -14.74
C GLN A 62 6.58 2.04 -14.17
N ALA A 63 6.11 1.69 -12.96
CA ALA A 63 6.42 0.42 -12.32
C ALA A 63 5.83 -0.77 -13.09
N VAL A 64 4.59 -0.66 -13.57
CA VAL A 64 3.94 -1.67 -14.41
C VAL A 64 4.68 -1.84 -15.74
N ASP A 65 5.03 -0.75 -16.40
CA ASP A 65 5.79 -0.76 -17.65
C ASP A 65 7.19 -1.40 -17.45
N ALA A 66 7.76 -1.29 -16.25
CA ALA A 66 9.01 -1.95 -15.87
C ALA A 66 8.84 -3.44 -15.51
N GLY A 67 7.61 -3.94 -15.41
CA GLY A 67 7.30 -5.35 -15.16
C GLY A 67 6.70 -5.65 -13.78
N MET A 68 6.28 -4.65 -13.01
CA MET A 68 5.61 -4.88 -11.72
C MET A 68 4.27 -5.59 -11.92
N VAL A 69 4.07 -6.66 -11.16
CA VAL A 69 2.83 -7.46 -11.12
C VAL A 69 2.21 -7.43 -9.74
N TYR A 70 3.03 -7.39 -8.68
CA TYR A 70 2.58 -7.39 -7.29
C TYR A 70 2.87 -6.05 -6.64
N LEU A 71 1.84 -5.45 -6.04
CA LEU A 71 1.96 -4.18 -5.33
C LEU A 71 1.46 -4.34 -3.90
N LEU A 72 2.32 -4.03 -2.93
CA LEU A 72 1.90 -3.81 -1.55
C LEU A 72 1.61 -2.32 -1.36
N ILE A 73 0.39 -2.01 -0.94
CA ILE A 73 0.02 -0.68 -0.47
C ILE A 73 0.16 -0.64 1.05
N THR A 74 0.84 0.37 1.53
CA THR A 74 1.10 0.60 2.95
C THR A 74 1.32 2.11 3.20
N GLY A 75 1.91 2.46 4.31
CA GLY A 75 2.22 3.80 4.76
C GLY A 75 2.17 3.85 6.26
N GLY A 76 1.90 5.00 6.83
CA GLY A 76 1.39 5.09 8.22
C GLY A 76 0.04 4.37 8.27
N GLU A 77 -1.03 5.06 7.86
CA GLU A 77 -2.32 4.42 7.59
C GLU A 77 -2.83 4.85 6.21
N PRO A 78 -2.79 3.98 5.20
CA PRO A 78 -3.17 4.37 3.84
C PRO A 78 -4.63 4.80 3.71
N LEU A 79 -5.53 4.27 4.56
CA LEU A 79 -6.96 4.66 4.58
C LEU A 79 -7.22 6.06 5.14
N LEU A 80 -6.20 6.77 5.66
CA LEU A 80 -6.28 8.19 5.99
C LEU A 80 -6.37 9.09 4.77
N ARG A 81 -5.93 8.61 3.61
CA ARG A 81 -6.01 9.39 2.38
C ARG A 81 -7.44 9.37 1.85
N GLU A 82 -7.99 10.55 1.58
CA GLU A 82 -9.33 10.70 1.00
C GLU A 82 -9.40 10.10 -0.41
N ASP A 83 -8.28 10.16 -1.16
CA ASP A 83 -8.15 9.64 -2.52
C ASP A 83 -7.68 8.16 -2.58
N PHE A 84 -7.65 7.44 -1.45
CA PHE A 84 -7.21 6.05 -1.40
C PHE A 84 -7.93 5.15 -2.39
N THR A 85 -9.27 5.25 -2.46
CA THR A 85 -10.08 4.40 -3.36
C THR A 85 -9.81 4.68 -4.83
N ASP A 86 -9.49 5.92 -5.18
CA ASP A 86 -9.18 6.32 -6.55
C ASP A 86 -7.81 5.77 -6.98
N ILE A 87 -6.80 5.90 -6.11
CA ILE A 87 -5.47 5.31 -6.31
C ILE A 87 -5.59 3.80 -6.43
N TYR A 88 -6.26 3.15 -5.47
CA TYR A 88 -6.41 1.70 -5.42
C TYR A 88 -7.11 1.16 -6.68
N THR A 89 -8.27 1.70 -7.02
CA THR A 89 -9.05 1.28 -8.21
C THR A 89 -8.26 1.47 -9.50
N SER A 90 -7.54 2.57 -9.61
CA SER A 90 -6.74 2.85 -10.80
C SER A 90 -5.56 1.88 -10.94
N MET A 91 -4.88 1.54 -9.83
CA MET A 91 -3.84 0.51 -9.82
C MET A 91 -4.40 -0.87 -10.19
N ALA A 92 -5.58 -1.23 -9.65
CA ALA A 92 -6.25 -2.49 -10.01
C ALA A 92 -6.53 -2.58 -11.51
N LYS A 93 -7.01 -1.49 -12.11
CA LYS A 93 -7.26 -1.40 -13.57
C LYS A 93 -5.99 -1.51 -14.42
N MET A 94 -4.82 -1.22 -13.86
CA MET A 94 -3.52 -1.48 -14.52
C MET A 94 -3.12 -2.97 -14.51
N GLY A 95 -3.91 -3.84 -13.86
CA GLY A 95 -3.68 -5.28 -13.81
C GLY A 95 -2.73 -5.74 -12.72
N VAL A 96 -2.47 -4.91 -11.71
CA VAL A 96 -1.58 -5.26 -10.57
C VAL A 96 -2.35 -6.10 -9.56
N ILE A 97 -1.68 -7.11 -9.02
CA ILE A 97 -2.17 -7.91 -7.91
C ILE A 97 -1.80 -7.18 -6.62
N MET A 98 -2.80 -6.69 -5.90
CA MET A 98 -2.59 -5.83 -4.74
C MET A 98 -2.69 -6.55 -3.41
N SER A 99 -1.86 -6.13 -2.46
CA SER A 99 -1.99 -6.43 -1.04
C SER A 99 -2.02 -5.11 -0.27
N LEU A 100 -2.63 -5.11 0.90
CA LEU A 100 -2.78 -3.93 1.75
C LEU A 100 -2.30 -4.23 3.17
N ASN A 101 -1.53 -3.30 3.74
CA ASN A 101 -1.28 -3.22 5.18
C ASN A 101 -2.08 -2.05 5.75
N THR A 102 -2.87 -2.29 6.79
CA THR A 102 -3.71 -1.29 7.45
C THR A 102 -3.94 -1.65 8.90
N ASN A 103 -4.20 -0.65 9.75
CA ASN A 103 -4.72 -0.88 11.09
C ASN A 103 -6.25 -1.15 11.10
N ALA A 104 -6.90 -1.04 9.95
CA ALA A 104 -8.33 -1.28 9.68
C ALA A 104 -9.33 -0.42 10.49
N THR A 105 -8.88 0.59 11.23
CA THR A 105 -9.78 1.44 12.05
C THR A 105 -10.59 2.42 11.21
N LEU A 106 -10.19 2.66 9.95
CA LEU A 106 -10.80 3.62 9.03
C LEU A 106 -11.52 2.96 7.84
N VAL A 107 -11.86 1.69 7.95
CA VAL A 107 -12.61 0.99 6.89
C VAL A 107 -14.01 1.57 6.80
N SER A 108 -14.30 2.21 5.66
CA SER A 108 -15.61 2.78 5.32
C SER A 108 -16.37 1.91 4.33
N GLU A 109 -17.66 2.19 4.14
CA GLU A 109 -18.48 1.50 3.12
C GLU A 109 -17.89 1.65 1.70
N ASN A 110 -17.29 2.79 1.39
CA ASN A 110 -16.65 3.01 0.10
C ASN A 110 -15.42 2.13 -0.09
N VAL A 111 -14.61 1.96 0.96
CA VAL A 111 -13.46 1.04 0.95
C VAL A 111 -13.93 -0.40 0.76
N VAL A 112 -14.99 -0.81 1.47
CA VAL A 112 -15.58 -2.16 1.31
C VAL A 112 -16.07 -2.38 -0.12
N LYS A 113 -16.81 -1.43 -0.70
CA LYS A 113 -17.27 -1.51 -2.10
C LYS A 113 -16.09 -1.64 -3.06
N CYS A 114 -15.05 -0.82 -2.87
CA CYS A 114 -13.84 -0.87 -3.67
C CYS A 114 -13.17 -2.25 -3.64
N PHE A 115 -13.09 -2.88 -2.46
CA PHE A 115 -12.50 -4.22 -2.31
C PHE A 115 -13.40 -5.35 -2.83
N VAL A 116 -14.72 -5.15 -2.86
CA VAL A 116 -15.64 -6.10 -3.50
C VAL A 116 -15.49 -6.05 -5.03
N GLU A 117 -15.33 -4.86 -5.60
CA GLU A 117 -15.16 -4.68 -7.05
C GLU A 117 -13.75 -5.08 -7.51
N HIS A 118 -12.74 -4.81 -6.70
CA HIS A 118 -11.32 -5.09 -6.96
C HIS A 118 -10.67 -5.77 -5.76
N PRO A 119 -10.92 -7.08 -5.56
CA PRO A 119 -10.47 -7.77 -4.35
C PRO A 119 -8.93 -7.82 -4.28
N PRO A 120 -8.34 -7.43 -3.14
CA PRO A 120 -6.91 -7.61 -2.92
C PRO A 120 -6.55 -9.09 -2.75
N GLU A 121 -5.32 -9.48 -3.10
CA GLU A 121 -4.79 -10.81 -2.82
C GLU A 121 -4.77 -11.08 -1.31
N ARG A 122 -4.46 -10.03 -0.53
CA ARG A 122 -4.37 -10.11 0.93
C ARG A 122 -4.51 -8.74 1.58
N ILE A 123 -5.19 -8.74 2.73
CA ILE A 123 -5.18 -7.60 3.66
C ILE A 123 -4.50 -8.08 4.95
N ASN A 124 -3.42 -7.41 5.33
CA ASN A 124 -2.77 -7.61 6.61
C ASN A 124 -3.27 -6.55 7.58
N VAL A 125 -3.97 -6.99 8.61
CA VAL A 125 -4.48 -6.11 9.67
C VAL A 125 -3.58 -6.23 10.89
N THR A 126 -3.14 -5.08 11.39
CA THR A 126 -2.33 -5.01 12.60
C THR A 126 -3.20 -5.11 13.84
N LEU A 127 -2.88 -6.07 14.71
CA LEU A 127 -3.47 -6.21 16.03
C LEU A 127 -2.36 -6.47 17.05
N TYR A 128 -2.05 -5.48 17.89
CA TYR A 128 -0.94 -5.57 18.85
C TYR A 128 -1.36 -5.93 20.27
N GLY A 129 -2.66 -6.03 20.53
CA GLY A 129 -3.15 -6.38 21.85
C GLY A 129 -4.57 -6.88 21.83
N ALA A 130 -4.96 -7.64 22.85
CA ALA A 130 -6.30 -8.19 23.04
C ALA A 130 -7.05 -7.56 24.23
N SER A 131 -6.41 -6.63 24.95
CA SER A 131 -6.97 -5.93 26.10
C SER A 131 -6.56 -4.46 26.07
N ALA A 132 -7.17 -3.64 26.97
CA ALA A 132 -6.84 -2.23 27.11
C ALA A 132 -5.43 -1.98 27.68
N ASP A 133 -4.79 -3.01 28.23
CA ASP A 133 -3.49 -2.93 28.90
C ASP A 133 -2.33 -3.42 27.99
N THR A 134 -2.61 -3.70 26.70
CA THR A 134 -1.62 -4.21 25.74
C THR A 134 -1.56 -3.38 24.48
#